data_06b89194674871c69b0891d4db01ae02
#
_entry.id   06b89194674871c69b0891d4db01ae02
#
_cell.length_a   1.000
_cell.length_b   1.000
_cell.length_c   1.000
_cell.angle_alpha   90.00
_cell.angle_beta   90.00
_cell.angle_gamma   90.00
#
_symmetry.space_group_name_H-M   'P 1'
#
loop_
_entity.id
_entity.type
_entity.pdbx_description
1 polymer ?
#
loop_
_entity_poly.entity_id
_entity_poly.type
_entity_poly.pdbx_seq_one_letter_code
_entity_poly.pdbx_strand_id
1 'polypeptide(L)'
;METKNVQIRKCKKHGESEFVLRSDGRYRCRKCAVEFVQRRREKIKEMVIEYKGGKCQCCGYDKYNGALEFHHLNPEEKDFGIGEGGYIRSFEKVKNELDKCILVCSNCHKEIHAGLINLEDNKK
;
A
#
# COMPACT_ATOMS: atom_id res chain seq x y z
N MET A 1 -26.06 -2.46 19.55
CA MET A 1 -25.05 -3.26 18.88
C MET A 1 -24.27 -4.10 19.87
N GLU A 2 -24.01 -5.31 19.54
CA GLU A 2 -23.31 -6.21 20.45
C GLU A 2 -21.85 -5.85 20.61
N THR A 3 -21.39 -5.83 21.87
CA THR A 3 -19.99 -5.60 22.15
C THR A 3 -19.37 -6.78 22.90
N LYS A 4 -20.01 -7.95 22.80
CA LYS A 4 -19.54 -9.16 23.48
C LYS A 4 -18.11 -9.55 23.11
N ASN A 5 -17.68 -9.18 21.91
CA ASN A 5 -16.38 -9.55 21.42
C ASN A 5 -15.30 -8.51 21.68
N VAL A 6 -15.61 -7.53 22.51
CA VAL A 6 -14.67 -6.46 22.86
C VAL A 6 -14.53 -6.41 24.38
N GLN A 7 -13.30 -6.38 24.87
CA GLN A 7 -13.01 -6.26 26.30
C GLN A 7 -11.94 -5.19 26.50
N ILE A 8 -12.04 -4.48 27.62
CA ILE A 8 -10.99 -3.54 28.01
C ILE A 8 -9.98 -4.31 28.82
N ARG A 9 -8.74 -4.33 28.37
CA ARG A 9 -7.63 -5.00 29.03
C ARG A 9 -6.39 -4.13 28.95
N LYS A 10 -5.39 -4.49 29.74
CA LYS A 10 -4.13 -3.77 29.76
C LYS A 10 -3.19 -4.35 28.70
N CYS A 11 -2.78 -3.52 27.75
CA CYS A 11 -1.79 -3.87 26.75
C CYS A 11 -0.43 -3.38 27.21
N LYS A 12 0.60 -4.20 27.05
CA LYS A 12 1.96 -3.82 27.45
C LYS A 12 2.46 -2.58 26.74
N LYS A 13 2.00 -2.36 25.50
CA LYS A 13 2.42 -1.21 24.70
C LYS A 13 1.52 0.00 24.86
N HIS A 14 0.21 -0.21 25.03
CA HIS A 14 -0.76 0.87 24.92
C HIS A 14 -1.53 1.14 26.20
N GLY A 15 -1.20 0.44 27.30
CA GLY A 15 -1.97 0.56 28.52
C GLY A 15 -3.37 -0.01 28.33
N GLU A 16 -4.36 0.62 28.98
CA GLU A 16 -5.73 0.17 28.80
C GLU A 16 -6.19 0.40 27.37
N SER A 17 -6.69 -0.65 26.75
CA SER A 17 -7.18 -0.53 25.40
C SER A 17 -8.22 -1.61 25.13
N GLU A 18 -8.92 -1.46 23.99
CA GLU A 18 -9.89 -2.45 23.57
C GLU A 18 -9.20 -3.67 23.02
N PHE A 19 -9.58 -4.84 23.54
CA PHE A 19 -9.14 -6.12 22.99
C PHE A 19 -10.32 -6.74 22.27
N VAL A 20 -10.09 -7.17 21.04
CA VAL A 20 -11.12 -7.72 20.17
C VAL A 20 -10.91 -9.22 20.01
N LEU A 21 -12.00 -9.98 20.07
CA LEU A 21 -11.97 -11.43 19.91
C LEU A 21 -11.59 -11.78 18.47
N ARG A 22 -10.57 -12.62 18.32
CA ARG A 22 -10.12 -13.11 17.03
C ARG A 22 -10.85 -14.42 16.69
N SER A 23 -10.75 -14.79 15.43
CA SER A 23 -11.36 -16.04 14.95
C SER A 23 -10.78 -17.27 15.62
N ASP A 24 -9.56 -17.19 16.16
CA ASP A 24 -8.92 -18.30 16.86
C ASP A 24 -9.31 -18.38 18.33
N GLY A 25 -10.26 -17.55 18.79
CA GLY A 25 -10.73 -17.54 20.15
C GLY A 25 -9.90 -16.72 21.12
N ARG A 26 -8.87 -16.04 20.64
CA ARG A 26 -8.02 -15.19 21.49
C ARG A 26 -8.38 -13.73 21.32
N TYR A 27 -8.13 -12.97 22.37
CA TYR A 27 -8.31 -11.52 22.32
C TYR A 27 -7.02 -10.84 21.94
N ARG A 28 -7.13 -9.77 21.17
CA ARG A 28 -5.97 -9.01 20.73
C ARG A 28 -6.23 -7.52 20.85
N CYS A 29 -5.22 -6.78 21.33
CA CYS A 29 -5.28 -5.34 21.42
C CYS A 29 -5.58 -4.75 20.04
N ARG A 30 -6.62 -3.93 19.95
CA ARG A 30 -7.02 -3.29 18.69
C ARG A 30 -5.91 -2.42 18.13
N LYS A 31 -5.24 -1.64 19.01
CA LYS A 31 -4.15 -0.76 18.58
C LYS A 31 -2.96 -1.56 18.04
N CYS A 32 -2.64 -2.67 18.69
CA CYS A 32 -1.57 -3.55 18.18
C CYS A 32 -1.92 -4.12 16.82
N ALA A 33 -3.18 -4.48 16.60
CA ALA A 33 -3.62 -5.03 15.32
C ALA A 33 -3.50 -4.00 14.21
N VAL A 34 -3.90 -2.76 14.48
CA VAL A 34 -3.79 -1.67 13.51
C VAL A 34 -2.33 -1.41 13.17
N GLU A 35 -1.45 -1.35 14.18
CA GLU A 35 -0.03 -1.11 13.96
C GLU A 35 0.61 -2.23 13.15
N PHE A 36 0.20 -3.48 13.41
CA PHE A 36 0.72 -4.61 12.66
C PHE A 36 0.39 -4.48 11.17
N VAL A 37 -0.86 -4.15 10.85
CA VAL A 37 -1.30 -3.99 9.47
C VAL A 37 -0.55 -2.84 8.81
N GLN A 38 -0.40 -1.71 9.51
CA GLN A 38 0.30 -0.56 8.97
C GLN A 38 1.76 -0.86 8.67
N ARG A 39 2.45 -1.54 9.59
CA ARG A 39 3.85 -1.92 9.38
C ARG A 39 4.00 -2.87 8.21
N ARG A 40 3.07 -3.81 8.08
CA ARG A 40 3.10 -4.73 6.94
C ARG A 40 2.91 -3.98 5.63
N ARG A 41 1.97 -3.02 5.59
CA ARG A 41 1.74 -2.21 4.40
C ARG A 41 2.96 -1.39 4.01
N GLU A 42 3.61 -0.78 5.00
CA GLU A 42 4.82 0.00 4.76
C GLU A 42 5.94 -0.86 4.22
N LYS A 43 6.12 -2.04 4.79
CA LYS A 43 7.15 -2.96 4.34
C LYS A 43 6.90 -3.43 2.91
N ILE A 44 5.66 -3.80 2.60
CA ILE A 44 5.29 -4.21 1.25
C ILE A 44 5.49 -3.04 0.28
N LYS A 45 5.11 -1.83 0.69
CA LYS A 45 5.30 -0.65 -0.14
C LYS A 45 6.78 -0.42 -0.46
N GLU A 46 7.65 -0.56 0.52
CA GLU A 46 9.09 -0.45 0.28
C GLU A 46 9.57 -1.49 -0.73
N MET A 47 9.10 -2.72 -0.58
CA MET A 47 9.49 -3.80 -1.47
C MET A 47 9.03 -3.56 -2.90
N VAL A 48 7.78 -3.09 -3.08
CA VAL A 48 7.25 -2.87 -4.43
C VAL A 48 7.89 -1.65 -5.09
N ILE A 49 8.20 -0.62 -4.32
CA ILE A 49 8.91 0.55 -4.85
C ILE A 49 10.30 0.14 -5.32
N GLU A 50 11.01 -0.63 -4.50
CA GLU A 50 12.34 -1.12 -4.87
C GLU A 50 12.27 -2.00 -6.11
N TYR A 51 11.25 -2.85 -6.20
CA TYR A 51 11.06 -3.72 -7.37
C TYR A 51 10.92 -2.90 -8.66
N LYS A 52 10.31 -1.73 -8.58
CA LYS A 52 10.09 -0.86 -9.73
C LYS A 52 11.19 0.19 -9.92
N GLY A 53 12.30 0.05 -9.22
CA GLY A 53 13.47 0.90 -9.42
C GLY A 53 13.69 1.99 -8.40
N GLY A 54 12.77 2.19 -7.46
CA GLY A 54 12.96 3.08 -6.32
C GLY A 54 12.81 4.57 -6.59
N LYS A 55 12.41 4.96 -7.81
CA LYS A 55 12.29 6.38 -8.14
C LYS A 55 11.26 6.59 -9.24
N CYS A 56 10.78 7.83 -9.34
CA CYS A 56 9.85 8.20 -10.41
C CYS A 56 10.51 7.96 -11.76
N GLN A 57 9.83 7.23 -12.63
CA GLN A 57 10.37 6.90 -13.94
C GLN A 57 10.27 8.06 -14.92
N CYS A 58 9.54 9.10 -14.58
CA CYS A 58 9.43 10.29 -15.43
C CYS A 58 10.45 11.36 -15.06
N CYS A 59 10.59 11.69 -13.76
CA CYS A 59 11.45 12.80 -13.35
C CYS A 59 12.59 12.39 -12.42
N GLY A 60 12.63 11.14 -11.97
CA GLY A 60 13.71 10.65 -11.12
C GLY A 60 13.57 10.98 -9.63
N TYR A 61 12.41 11.51 -9.21
CA TYR A 61 12.19 11.83 -7.80
C TYR A 61 12.31 10.55 -6.95
N ASP A 62 13.08 10.64 -5.86
CA ASP A 62 13.31 9.47 -5.00
C ASP A 62 13.45 9.83 -3.51
N LYS A 63 12.96 11.01 -3.12
CA LYS A 63 13.21 11.50 -1.76
C LYS A 63 12.28 10.92 -0.71
N TYR A 64 11.04 10.65 -1.07
CA TYR A 64 10.03 10.21 -0.11
C TYR A 64 9.13 9.17 -0.76
N ASN A 65 9.15 7.96 -0.20
CA ASN A 65 8.35 6.87 -0.76
C ASN A 65 6.86 7.17 -0.78
N GLY A 66 6.38 7.97 0.17
CA GLY A 66 4.98 8.34 0.22
C GLY A 66 4.51 9.17 -0.97
N ALA A 67 5.44 9.79 -1.68
CA ALA A 67 5.12 10.57 -2.88
C ALA A 67 5.22 9.75 -4.16
N LEU A 68 5.59 8.48 -4.06
CA LEU A 68 5.69 7.60 -5.21
C LEU A 68 4.41 6.78 -5.35
N GLU A 69 3.89 6.70 -6.57
CA GLU A 69 2.63 6.04 -6.86
C GLU A 69 2.77 5.14 -8.07
N PHE A 70 1.83 4.22 -8.22
CA PHE A 70 1.83 3.30 -9.33
C PHE A 70 0.75 3.68 -10.32
N HIS A 71 1.14 3.82 -11.58
CA HIS A 71 0.23 4.17 -12.65
C HIS A 71 0.09 2.96 -13.59
N HIS A 72 -1.14 2.47 -13.75
CA HIS A 72 -1.41 1.37 -14.68
C HIS A 72 -1.31 1.89 -16.10
N LEU A 73 -0.47 1.23 -16.91
CA LEU A 73 -0.30 1.62 -18.31
C LEU A 73 -1.56 1.39 -19.12
N ASN A 74 -2.28 0.33 -18.80
CA ASN A 74 -3.55 0.03 -19.45
C ASN A 74 -4.60 -0.24 -18.36
N PRO A 75 -5.53 0.71 -18.12
CA PRO A 75 -6.53 0.53 -17.08
C PRO A 75 -7.41 -0.70 -17.27
N GLU A 76 -7.57 -1.17 -18.49
CA GLU A 76 -8.38 -2.35 -18.77
C GLU A 76 -7.74 -3.64 -18.24
N GLU A 77 -6.42 -3.63 -18.03
CA GLU A 77 -5.71 -4.80 -17.50
C GLU A 77 -5.58 -4.78 -16.00
N LYS A 78 -6.11 -3.73 -15.35
CA LYS A 78 -6.01 -3.59 -13.91
C LYS A 78 -6.91 -4.61 -13.19
N ASP A 79 -6.29 -5.44 -12.35
CA ASP A 79 -7.03 -6.38 -11.52
C ASP A 79 -7.40 -5.75 -10.17
N PHE A 80 -6.51 -4.93 -9.62
CA PHE A 80 -6.76 -4.22 -8.36
C PHE A 80 -5.81 -3.03 -8.26
N GLY A 81 -6.19 -2.05 -7.43
CA GLY A 81 -5.33 -0.90 -7.16
C GLY A 81 -4.24 -1.26 -6.18
N ILE A 82 -3.00 -0.93 -6.50
CA ILE A 82 -1.87 -1.21 -5.60
C ILE A 82 -2.06 -0.50 -4.27
N GLY A 83 -2.42 0.79 -4.31
CA GLY A 83 -2.60 1.57 -3.09
C GLY A 83 -3.87 1.26 -2.32
N GLU A 84 -4.87 0.67 -2.98
CA GLU A 84 -6.17 0.41 -2.35
C GLU A 84 -6.19 -0.90 -1.58
N GLY A 85 -5.56 -1.94 -2.09
CA GLY A 85 -5.59 -3.23 -1.44
C GLY A 85 -4.39 -4.10 -1.72
N GLY A 86 -3.47 -3.60 -2.55
CA GLY A 86 -2.32 -4.39 -2.94
C GLY A 86 -1.40 -4.73 -1.79
N TYR A 87 -1.27 -3.81 -0.83
CA TYR A 87 -0.31 -3.98 0.26
C TYR A 87 -0.72 -5.03 1.29
N ILE A 88 -1.94 -5.53 1.22
CA ILE A 88 -2.37 -6.63 2.11
C ILE A 88 -2.35 -7.98 1.38
N ARG A 89 -2.03 -7.98 0.10
CA ARG A 89 -1.93 -9.21 -0.69
C ARG A 89 -0.51 -9.77 -0.61
N SER A 90 -0.33 -11.00 -1.06
CA SER A 90 1.02 -11.58 -1.11
C SER A 90 1.86 -10.80 -2.12
N PHE A 91 3.17 -10.76 -1.89
CA PHE A 91 4.07 -10.02 -2.79
C PHE A 91 3.99 -10.57 -4.22
N GLU A 92 3.82 -11.88 -4.37
CA GLU A 92 3.72 -12.49 -5.70
C GLU A 92 2.53 -11.97 -6.49
N LYS A 93 1.38 -11.79 -5.83
CA LYS A 93 0.20 -11.24 -6.49
C LYS A 93 0.39 -9.77 -6.84
N VAL A 94 0.97 -9.02 -5.91
CA VAL A 94 1.25 -7.60 -6.13
C VAL A 94 2.26 -7.44 -7.27
N LYS A 95 3.26 -8.29 -7.32
CA LYS A 95 4.29 -8.26 -8.35
C LYS A 95 3.70 -8.40 -9.74
N ASN A 96 2.75 -9.33 -9.92
CA ASN A 96 2.08 -9.50 -11.20
C ASN A 96 1.34 -8.23 -11.62
N GLU A 97 0.73 -7.55 -10.65
CA GLU A 97 0.05 -6.30 -10.94
C GLU A 97 1.04 -5.17 -11.22
N LEU A 98 2.19 -5.17 -10.53
CA LEU A 98 3.22 -4.16 -10.75
C LEU A 98 3.80 -4.20 -12.16
N ASP A 99 3.83 -5.37 -12.77
CA ASP A 99 4.35 -5.50 -14.13
C ASP A 99 3.47 -4.75 -15.14
N LYS A 100 2.25 -4.39 -14.74
CA LYS A 100 1.31 -3.60 -15.55
C LYS A 100 1.43 -2.10 -15.30
N CYS A 101 2.33 -1.68 -14.40
CA CYS A 101 2.42 -0.32 -13.91
C CYS A 101 3.80 0.27 -14.13
N ILE A 102 3.86 1.62 -14.07
CA ILE A 102 5.10 2.33 -13.88
C ILE A 102 5.06 3.06 -12.53
N LEU A 103 6.23 3.31 -11.98
CA LEU A 103 6.36 4.05 -10.73
C LEU A 103 6.58 5.52 -11.06
N VAL A 104 5.73 6.40 -10.52
CA VAL A 104 5.83 7.83 -10.77
C VAL A 104 5.58 8.59 -9.48
N CYS A 105 6.06 9.82 -9.39
CA CYS A 105 5.74 10.64 -8.24
C CYS A 105 4.33 11.23 -8.41
N SER A 106 3.80 11.78 -7.31
CA SER A 106 2.44 12.34 -7.31
C SER A 106 2.24 13.40 -8.39
N ASN A 107 3.23 14.28 -8.58
CA ASN A 107 3.13 15.32 -9.61
C ASN A 107 3.09 14.73 -11.00
N CYS A 108 4.02 13.84 -11.31
CA CYS A 108 4.05 13.19 -12.63
C CYS A 108 2.79 12.39 -12.89
N HIS A 109 2.27 11.72 -11.86
CA HIS A 109 1.04 10.94 -11.98
C HIS A 109 -0.13 11.84 -12.40
N LYS A 110 -0.25 12.99 -11.77
CA LYS A 110 -1.28 13.96 -12.12
C LYS A 110 -1.08 14.53 -13.51
N GLU A 111 0.16 14.78 -13.88
CA GLU A 111 0.48 15.31 -15.22
C GLU A 111 0.17 14.29 -16.30
N ILE A 112 0.39 13.01 -16.03
CA ILE A 112 0.01 11.95 -16.95
C ILE A 112 -1.51 11.97 -17.19
N HIS A 113 -2.29 12.04 -16.12
CA HIS A 113 -3.74 12.06 -16.23
C HIS A 113 -4.26 13.32 -16.88
N ALA A 114 -3.52 14.43 -16.75
CA ALA A 114 -3.89 15.70 -17.38
C ALA A 114 -3.45 15.78 -18.84
N GLY A 115 -2.72 14.79 -19.33
CA GLY A 115 -2.27 14.76 -20.70
C GLY A 115 -0.99 15.56 -20.95
N LEU A 116 -0.33 16.04 -19.89
CA LEU A 116 0.89 16.81 -20.03
C LEU A 116 2.11 15.92 -20.27
N ILE A 117 2.06 14.69 -19.79
CA ILE A 117 3.11 13.71 -20.04
C ILE A 117 2.54 12.61 -20.92
N ASN A 118 3.21 12.37 -22.03
CA ASN A 118 2.83 11.30 -22.97
C ASN A 118 3.75 10.10 -22.72
N LEU A 119 3.19 9.04 -22.14
CA LEU A 119 3.98 7.86 -21.81
C LEU A 119 4.50 7.12 -23.03
N GLU A 120 3.84 7.25 -24.16
CA GLU A 120 4.30 6.61 -25.39
C GLU A 120 5.64 7.18 -25.84
N ASP A 121 5.83 8.49 -25.62
CA ASP A 121 7.10 9.16 -25.97
C ASP A 121 8.23 8.75 -25.03
N ASN A 122 7.90 8.29 -23.83
CA ASN A 122 8.87 7.89 -22.80
C ASN A 122 9.09 6.40 -22.71
N LYS A 123 8.44 5.66 -23.57
CA LYS A 123 8.60 4.21 -23.61
C LYS A 123 9.91 3.87 -24.30
N LYS A 124 10.79 3.25 -23.58
CA LYS A 124 12.10 2.86 -24.12
C LYS A 124 12.34 1.40 -23.90
#